data_95b707b6e50d09ab73b66823493f7194
#
_entry.id   95b707b6e50d09ab73b66823493f7194
#
_cell.length_a   1.000
_cell.length_b   1.000
_cell.length_c   1.000
_cell.angle_alpha   90.00
_cell.angle_beta   90.00
_cell.angle_gamma   90.00
#
_symmetry.space_group_name_H-M   'P 1'
#
loop_
_entity.id
_entity.type
_entity.pdbx_description
1 polymer ?
#
loop_
_entity_poly.entity_id
_entity_poly.type
_entity_poly.pdbx_seq_one_letter_code
_entity_poly.pdbx_strand_id
1 'polypeptide(L)'
;DGADLMRYCIIVGSFIYRQNAINLRSDLMRRGFLGCSIMQNSEGMYRVSAVCDDTHADAARELIRIRRQYPQFRDAWLLEVKED
;
A
#
# COMPACT_ATOMS: atom_id res chain seq x y z
N ASP A 1 21.93 -11.42 9.81
CA ASP A 1 21.72 -12.87 9.82
C ASP A 1 21.23 -13.39 8.47
N GLY A 2 21.11 -12.56 7.47
CA GLY A 2 20.66 -12.93 6.15
C GLY A 2 19.18 -13.27 6.03
N ALA A 3 18.41 -13.09 7.07
CA ALA A 3 16.97 -13.34 7.00
C ALA A 3 16.31 -12.25 6.18
N ASP A 4 15.50 -12.67 5.21
CA ASP A 4 14.74 -11.73 4.41
C ASP A 4 13.55 -11.25 5.22
N LEU A 5 13.38 -9.93 5.26
CA LEU A 5 12.23 -9.34 5.90
C LEU A 5 11.11 -9.22 4.88
N MET A 6 9.94 -9.71 5.28
CA MET A 6 8.74 -9.58 4.47
C MET A 6 7.83 -8.52 5.06
N ARG A 7 7.26 -7.72 4.20
CA ARG A 7 6.20 -6.79 4.57
C ARG A 7 5.00 -7.03 3.68
N TYR A 8 3.85 -6.75 4.22
CA TYR A 8 2.59 -6.98 3.51
C TYR A 8 1.87 -5.64 3.43
N CYS A 9 1.81 -5.11 2.21
CA CYS A 9 1.31 -3.75 1.99
C CYS A 9 -0.04 -3.78 1.29
N ILE A 10 -0.92 -2.88 1.70
CA ILE A 10 -2.24 -2.75 1.09
C ILE A 10 -2.16 -1.69 0.00
N ILE A 11 -2.26 -2.13 -1.24
CA ILE A 11 -2.14 -1.26 -2.40
C ILE A 11 -3.52 -0.70 -2.74
N VAL A 12 -3.62 0.61 -2.81
CA VAL A 12 -4.88 1.30 -3.08
C VAL A 12 -4.87 2.06 -4.41
N GLY A 13 -3.74 2.09 -5.10
CA GLY A 13 -3.66 2.70 -6.42
C GLY A 13 -2.36 2.37 -7.13
N SER A 14 -2.41 2.37 -8.47
CA SER A 14 -1.24 2.18 -9.32
C SER A 14 -1.31 3.18 -10.46
N PHE A 15 -0.20 3.86 -10.72
CA PHE A 15 -0.19 4.97 -11.66
C PHE A 15 1.04 4.92 -12.55
N ILE A 16 0.86 5.31 -13.81
CA ILE A 16 1.96 5.50 -14.75
C ILE A 16 2.72 6.77 -14.39
N TYR A 17 2.00 7.82 -13.96
CA TYR A 17 2.60 9.12 -13.67
C TYR A 17 2.79 9.28 -12.17
N ARG A 18 4.02 9.63 -11.79
CA ARG A 18 4.40 9.80 -10.39
C ARG A 18 3.54 10.84 -9.68
N GLN A 19 3.16 11.92 -10.37
CA GLN A 19 2.38 12.99 -9.75
C GLN A 19 1.02 12.48 -9.24
N ASN A 20 0.40 11.55 -9.97
CA ASN A 20 -0.87 10.96 -9.53
C ASN A 20 -0.69 10.15 -8.25
N ALA A 21 0.43 9.44 -8.13
CA ALA A 21 0.74 8.71 -6.90
C ALA A 21 0.98 9.67 -5.73
N ILE A 22 1.68 10.76 -5.97
CA ILE A 22 1.93 11.78 -4.95
C ILE A 22 0.61 12.37 -4.46
N ASN A 23 -0.31 12.66 -5.37
CA ASN A 23 -1.61 13.23 -5.02
C ASN A 23 -2.43 12.25 -4.16
N LEU A 24 -2.44 10.98 -4.50
CA LEU A 24 -3.14 9.97 -3.70
C LEU A 24 -2.48 9.84 -2.33
N ARG A 25 -1.17 9.80 -2.26
CA ARG A 25 -0.46 9.72 -0.98
C ARG A 25 -0.81 10.90 -0.09
N SER A 26 -0.84 12.11 -0.64
CA SER A 26 -1.22 13.29 0.12
C SER A 26 -2.62 13.19 0.67
N ASP A 27 -3.56 12.67 -0.13
CA ASP A 27 -4.93 12.45 0.31
C ASP A 27 -5.00 11.43 1.44
N LEU A 28 -4.25 10.33 1.32
CA LEU A 28 -4.18 9.31 2.36
C LEU A 28 -3.65 9.88 3.69
N MET A 29 -2.63 10.72 3.62
CA MET A 29 -2.08 11.35 4.83
C MET A 29 -3.12 12.24 5.50
N ARG A 30 -3.90 12.99 4.72
CA ARG A 30 -4.97 13.83 5.26
C ARG A 30 -6.06 12.99 5.93
N ARG A 31 -6.25 11.75 5.47
CA ARG A 31 -7.22 10.82 6.05
C ARG A 31 -6.68 10.04 7.25
N GLY A 32 -5.42 10.27 7.61
CA GLY A 32 -4.82 9.64 8.77
C GLY A 32 -3.98 8.39 8.50
N PHE A 33 -3.76 8.04 7.24
CA PHE A 33 -2.89 6.91 6.88
C PHE A 33 -1.43 7.36 6.90
N LEU A 34 -0.87 7.48 8.09
CA LEU A 34 0.47 8.03 8.27
C LEU A 34 1.58 7.11 7.77
N GLY A 35 1.28 5.83 7.60
CA GLY A 35 2.24 4.86 7.07
C GLY A 35 2.14 4.64 5.58
N CYS A 36 1.43 5.49 4.84
CA CYS A 36 1.30 5.34 3.39
C CYS A 36 2.62 5.62 2.69
N SER A 37 2.82 4.97 1.55
CA SER A 37 4.07 5.09 0.79
C SER A 37 3.85 4.90 -0.70
N ILE A 38 4.85 5.29 -1.47
CA ILE A 38 4.88 5.07 -2.91
C ILE A 38 6.01 4.09 -3.20
N MET A 39 5.73 3.08 -4.01
CA MET A 39 6.71 2.10 -4.47
C MET A 39 6.66 2.01 -5.98
N GLN A 40 7.82 2.05 -6.63
CA GLN A 40 7.90 1.86 -8.07
C GLN A 40 8.22 0.40 -8.36
N ASN A 41 7.44 -0.26 -9.23
CA ASN A 41 7.73 -1.65 -9.59
C ASN A 41 8.71 -1.72 -10.76
N SER A 42 9.07 -2.94 -11.18
CA SER A 42 10.06 -3.15 -12.25
C SER A 42 9.57 -2.66 -13.62
N GLU A 43 8.27 -2.46 -13.78
CA GLU A 43 7.69 -1.96 -15.02
C GLU A 43 7.51 -0.45 -15.01
N GLY A 44 7.96 0.23 -13.96
CA GLY A 44 7.89 1.67 -13.86
C GLY A 44 6.57 2.22 -13.31
N MET A 45 5.65 1.33 -12.91
CA MET A 45 4.39 1.77 -12.30
C MET A 45 4.63 2.24 -10.87
N TYR A 46 3.91 3.29 -10.47
CA TYR A 46 3.96 3.82 -9.12
C TYR A 46 2.78 3.29 -8.33
N ARG A 47 3.06 2.38 -7.39
CA ARG A 47 2.05 1.80 -6.50
C ARG A 47 1.99 2.58 -5.21
N VAL A 48 0.77 2.87 -4.76
CA VAL A 48 0.56 3.59 -3.51
C VAL A 48 -0.02 2.63 -2.50
N SER A 49 0.65 2.49 -1.36
CA SER A 49 0.17 1.68 -0.25
C SER A 49 -0.43 2.58 0.82
N ALA A 50 -1.55 2.15 1.40
CA ALA A 50 -2.16 2.86 2.51
C ALA A 50 -1.46 2.51 3.83
N VAL A 51 -1.09 1.24 3.99
CA VAL A 51 -0.45 0.73 5.20
C VAL A 51 0.32 -0.53 4.85
N CYS A 52 1.39 -0.79 5.60
CA CYS A 52 2.17 -2.02 5.50
C CYS A 52 2.29 -2.64 6.89
N ASP A 53 2.15 -3.95 6.97
CA ASP A 53 2.22 -4.70 8.22
C ASP A 53 3.29 -5.78 8.13
N ASP A 54 3.76 -6.23 9.30
CA ASP A 54 4.82 -7.24 9.37
C ASP A 54 4.30 -8.66 9.14
N THR A 55 3.01 -8.90 9.35
CA THR A 55 2.42 -10.23 9.18
C THR A 55 1.31 -10.19 8.15
N HIS A 56 1.15 -11.31 7.45
CA HIS A 56 0.07 -11.46 6.49
C HIS A 56 -1.30 -11.34 7.16
N ALA A 57 -1.45 -11.92 8.35
CA ALA A 57 -2.72 -11.90 9.07
C ALA A 57 -3.17 -10.48 9.40
N ASP A 58 -2.25 -9.64 9.87
CA ASP A 58 -2.57 -8.25 10.18
C ASP A 58 -2.93 -7.48 8.91
N ALA A 59 -2.16 -7.69 7.85
CA ALA A 59 -2.45 -7.03 6.58
C ALA A 59 -3.79 -7.45 6.00
N ALA A 60 -4.13 -8.74 6.11
CA ALA A 60 -5.42 -9.24 5.62
C ALA A 60 -6.60 -8.57 6.35
N ARG A 61 -6.47 -8.39 7.66
CA ARG A 61 -7.49 -7.68 8.44
C ARG A 61 -7.61 -6.22 8.01
N GLU A 62 -6.46 -5.57 7.80
CA GLU A 62 -6.45 -4.18 7.32
C GLU A 62 -7.09 -4.06 5.95
N LEU A 63 -6.82 -5.02 5.07
CA LEU A 63 -7.42 -5.01 3.72
C LEU A 63 -8.94 -5.04 3.79
N ILE A 64 -9.49 -5.93 4.62
CA ILE A 64 -10.94 -6.03 4.78
C ILE A 64 -11.50 -4.71 5.33
N ARG A 65 -10.84 -4.16 6.35
CA ARG A 65 -11.28 -2.90 6.96
C ARG A 65 -11.28 -1.76 5.95
N ILE A 66 -10.21 -1.62 5.19
CA ILE A 66 -10.04 -0.54 4.22
C ILE A 66 -11.11 -0.65 3.12
N ARG A 67 -11.33 -1.85 2.60
CA ARG A 67 -12.35 -2.06 1.56
C ARG A 67 -13.75 -1.70 2.04
N ARG A 68 -14.04 -1.94 3.31
CA ARG A 68 -15.35 -1.64 3.89
C ARG A 68 -15.54 -0.17 4.21
N GLN A 69 -14.55 0.44 4.83
CA GLN A 69 -14.65 1.82 5.31
C GLN A 69 -14.48 2.85 4.19
N TYR A 70 -13.77 2.48 3.13
CA TYR A 70 -13.45 3.41 2.05
C TYR A 70 -13.90 2.81 0.72
N PRO A 71 -15.14 3.11 0.29
CA PRO A 71 -15.66 2.55 -0.98
C PRO A 71 -14.78 2.82 -2.19
N GLN A 72 -14.06 3.96 -2.19
CA GLN A 72 -13.13 4.28 -3.27
C GLN A 72 -11.93 3.33 -3.32
N PHE A 73 -11.67 2.58 -2.25
CA PHE A 73 -10.58 1.60 -2.18
C PHE A 73 -11.08 0.16 -2.16
N ARG A 74 -12.28 -0.09 -2.66
CA ARG A 74 -12.86 -1.44 -2.68
C ARG A 74 -12.05 -2.44 -3.50
N ASP A 75 -11.22 -1.96 -4.41
CA ASP A 75 -10.36 -2.80 -5.24
C ASP A 75 -8.94 -2.91 -4.68
N ALA A 76 -8.71 -2.44 -3.46
CA ALA A 76 -7.41 -2.58 -2.80
C ALA A 76 -7.00 -4.05 -2.71
N TRP A 77 -5.69 -4.29 -2.74
CA TRP A 77 -5.16 -5.65 -2.72
C TRP A 77 -3.89 -5.71 -1.89
N LEU A 78 -3.51 -6.92 -1.50
CA LEU A 78 -2.35 -7.16 -0.64
C LEU A 78 -1.15 -7.54 -1.50
N LEU A 79 -0.05 -6.83 -1.30
CA LEU A 79 1.22 -7.09 -1.96
C LEU A 79 2.25 -7.54 -0.93
N GLU A 80 2.89 -8.67 -1.18
CA GLU A 80 4.04 -9.09 -0.38
C GLU A 80 5.27 -8.36 -0.90
N VAL A 81 5.94 -7.65 0.00
CA VAL A 81 7.15 -6.91 -0.34
C VAL A 81 8.30 -7.50 0.44
N LYS A 82 9.30 -8.00 -0.30
CA LYS A 82 10.49 -8.54 0.31
C LYS A 82 11.50 -7.39 0.49
N GLU A 83 11.94 -7.21 1.70
CA GLU A 83 12.94 -6.19 2.03
C GLU A 83 14.26 -6.86 2.36
N ASP A 84 15.33 -6.36 1.78
CA ASP A 84 16.68 -6.85 2.06
C ASP A 84 17.29 -6.15 3.27
#